data_2586a9139f5e961a4e51ba6949ca0924
#
_entry.id   2586a9139f5e961a4e51ba6949ca0924
#
_cell.length_a   1.000
_cell.length_b   1.000
_cell.length_c   1.000
_cell.angle_alpha   90.00
_cell.angle_beta   90.00
_cell.angle_gamma   90.00
#
_symmetry.space_group_name_H-M   'P 1'
#
loop_
_entity.id
_entity.type
_entity.pdbx_description
1 polymer ?
#
loop_
_entity_poly.entity_id
_entity_poly.type
_entity_poly.pdbx_seq_one_letter_code
_entity_poly.pdbx_strand_id
1 'polypeptide(L)'
;MPKLNFQQSINSAARIIEEYSVGKRDFEKAELAEANLQNLDLKGSNFSYADLSTANLRGANLRGCDLSYADLSEANLQDADLRGAMLFSANLRQANLQGTQLEKADCDPNTHFPPNFDAIAAGVNMSKQLV
;
A
#
# COMPACT_ATOMS: atom_id res chain seq x y z
N MET A 1 5.93 -23.87 -19.23
CA MET A 1 4.51 -24.04 -19.06
C MET A 1 3.82 -22.72 -18.94
N PRO A 2 2.88 -22.48 -19.82
CA PRO A 2 2.13 -21.24 -19.77
C PRO A 2 1.44 -21.02 -18.43
N LYS A 3 1.22 -22.09 -17.70
CA LYS A 3 0.53 -22.00 -16.44
C LYS A 3 1.19 -21.09 -15.43
N LEU A 4 2.52 -21.02 -15.45
CA LEU A 4 3.19 -20.18 -14.45
C LEU A 4 2.79 -18.75 -14.59
N ASN A 5 2.94 -18.18 -15.78
CA ASN A 5 2.59 -16.78 -15.98
C ASN A 5 1.12 -16.54 -15.77
N PHE A 6 0.33 -17.46 -16.26
CA PHE A 6 -1.11 -17.37 -16.10
C PHE A 6 -1.50 -17.33 -14.62
N GLN A 7 -0.92 -18.22 -13.83
CA GLN A 7 -1.23 -18.26 -12.42
C GLN A 7 -0.73 -17.05 -11.68
N GLN A 8 0.45 -16.55 -12.02
CA GLN A 8 0.94 -15.35 -11.40
C GLN A 8 0.00 -14.18 -11.64
N SER A 9 -0.46 -14.05 -12.86
CA SER A 9 -1.36 -12.96 -13.22
C SER A 9 -2.71 -13.10 -12.54
N ILE A 10 -3.26 -14.29 -12.55
CA ILE A 10 -4.60 -14.50 -12.03
C ILE A 10 -4.62 -14.52 -10.52
N ASN A 11 -3.58 -15.08 -9.94
CA ASN A 11 -3.60 -15.38 -8.52
C ASN A 11 -2.89 -14.35 -7.66
N SER A 12 -2.56 -13.18 -8.21
CA SER A 12 -1.82 -12.23 -7.39
C SER A 12 -2.57 -11.89 -6.11
N ALA A 13 -3.83 -11.49 -6.21
CA ALA A 13 -4.61 -11.18 -5.02
C ALA A 13 -4.94 -12.44 -4.23
N ALA A 14 -5.38 -13.50 -4.90
CA ALA A 14 -5.75 -14.74 -4.24
C ALA A 14 -4.55 -15.35 -3.52
N ARG A 15 -3.38 -15.24 -4.13
CA ARG A 15 -2.15 -15.76 -3.53
C ARG A 15 -1.79 -15.00 -2.26
N ILE A 16 -1.94 -13.68 -2.27
CA ILE A 16 -1.70 -12.88 -1.08
C ILE A 16 -2.63 -13.29 0.04
N ILE A 17 -3.92 -13.47 -0.27
CA ILE A 17 -4.90 -13.87 0.71
C ILE A 17 -4.50 -15.21 1.34
N GLU A 18 -4.16 -16.17 0.49
CA GLU A 18 -3.81 -17.51 0.97
C GLU A 18 -2.55 -17.48 1.82
N GLU A 19 -1.50 -16.81 1.33
CA GLU A 19 -0.24 -16.77 2.06
C GLU A 19 -0.37 -16.01 3.37
N TYR A 20 -1.14 -14.94 3.38
CA TYR A 20 -1.39 -14.21 4.62
C TYR A 20 -2.10 -15.08 5.64
N SER A 21 -3.06 -15.90 5.18
CA SER A 21 -3.85 -16.73 6.06
C SER A 21 -3.00 -17.78 6.78
N VAL A 22 -1.88 -18.18 6.20
CA VAL A 22 -0.97 -19.15 6.83
C VAL A 22 0.21 -18.48 7.52
N GLY A 23 0.15 -17.17 7.72
CA GLY A 23 1.13 -16.45 8.53
C GLY A 23 2.22 -15.72 7.77
N LYS A 24 2.23 -15.78 6.45
CA LYS A 24 3.24 -15.07 5.68
C LYS A 24 2.95 -13.57 5.70
N ARG A 25 4.00 -12.77 5.85
CA ARG A 25 3.88 -11.31 5.88
C ARG A 25 4.81 -10.61 4.91
N ASP A 26 5.76 -11.32 4.30
CA ASP A 26 6.73 -10.72 3.40
C ASP A 26 6.23 -10.84 1.96
N PHE A 27 5.77 -9.71 1.44
CA PHE A 27 5.29 -9.59 0.06
C PHE A 27 6.07 -8.52 -0.68
N GLU A 28 7.35 -8.39 -0.33
CA GLU A 28 8.23 -7.41 -0.96
C GLU A 28 8.22 -7.60 -2.47
N LYS A 29 8.12 -6.47 -3.20
CA LYS A 29 8.13 -6.47 -4.67
C LYS A 29 6.94 -7.18 -5.31
N ALA A 30 5.89 -7.43 -4.56
CA ALA A 30 4.71 -8.09 -5.12
C ALA A 30 4.16 -7.29 -6.30
N GLU A 31 3.72 -8.02 -7.32
CA GLU A 31 3.13 -7.41 -8.52
C GLU A 31 1.62 -7.48 -8.40
N LEU A 32 1.04 -6.39 -7.93
CA LEU A 32 -0.38 -6.33 -7.60
C LEU A 32 -1.07 -5.15 -8.29
N ALA A 33 -0.52 -4.70 -9.43
CA ALA A 33 -1.17 -3.64 -10.19
C ALA A 33 -2.59 -4.09 -10.56
N GLU A 34 -3.55 -3.18 -10.36
CA GLU A 34 -4.97 -3.41 -10.66
C GLU A 34 -5.61 -4.53 -9.85
N ALA A 35 -4.92 -5.08 -8.86
CA ALA A 35 -5.47 -6.18 -8.06
C ALA A 35 -6.63 -5.70 -7.20
N ASN A 36 -7.60 -6.58 -7.00
CA ASN A 36 -8.70 -6.30 -6.10
C ASN A 36 -8.38 -6.83 -4.71
N LEU A 37 -7.98 -5.89 -3.83
CA LEU A 37 -7.62 -6.19 -2.45
C LEU A 37 -8.60 -5.52 -1.49
N GLN A 38 -9.81 -5.25 -1.96
CA GLN A 38 -10.81 -4.53 -1.20
C GLN A 38 -11.15 -5.26 0.09
N ASN A 39 -11.16 -4.50 1.18
CA ASN A 39 -11.58 -4.96 2.51
C ASN A 39 -10.73 -6.09 3.11
N LEU A 40 -9.53 -6.32 2.57
CA LEU A 40 -8.68 -7.36 3.11
C LEU A 40 -7.94 -6.90 4.36
N ASP A 41 -7.72 -7.84 5.27
CA ASP A 41 -6.86 -7.60 6.43
C ASP A 41 -5.45 -8.02 6.05
N LEU A 42 -4.59 -7.03 5.86
CA LEU A 42 -3.20 -7.25 5.46
C LEU A 42 -2.24 -6.58 6.44
N LYS A 43 -2.72 -6.28 7.65
CA LYS A 43 -1.92 -5.52 8.60
C LYS A 43 -0.57 -6.20 8.87
N GLY A 44 0.43 -5.37 9.06
CA GLY A 44 1.77 -5.84 9.41
C GLY A 44 2.55 -6.47 8.26
N SER A 45 2.05 -6.37 7.04
CA SER A 45 2.71 -6.98 5.89
C SER A 45 3.80 -6.09 5.32
N ASN A 46 4.80 -6.71 4.73
CA ASN A 46 5.84 -6.01 4.00
C ASN A 46 5.49 -5.99 2.51
N PHE A 47 5.10 -4.81 2.03
CA PHE A 47 4.85 -4.55 0.61
C PHE A 47 5.84 -3.55 0.04
N SER A 48 7.03 -3.46 0.66
CA SER A 48 8.02 -2.52 0.15
C SER A 48 8.35 -2.86 -1.31
N TYR A 49 8.52 -1.82 -2.11
CA TYR A 49 8.80 -1.95 -3.54
C TYR A 49 7.71 -2.66 -4.33
N ALA A 50 6.53 -2.86 -3.77
CA ALA A 50 5.44 -3.52 -4.50
C ALA A 50 4.83 -2.57 -5.53
N ASP A 51 4.31 -3.17 -6.60
CA ASP A 51 3.51 -2.44 -7.56
C ASP A 51 2.04 -2.63 -7.20
N LEU A 52 1.47 -1.58 -6.61
CA LEU A 52 0.06 -1.53 -6.24
C LEU A 52 -0.67 -0.45 -7.04
N SER A 53 -0.09 -0.05 -8.17
CA SER A 53 -0.69 0.99 -8.99
C SER A 53 -2.09 0.56 -9.46
N THR A 54 -3.01 1.47 -9.39
CA THR A 54 -4.42 1.26 -9.74
C THR A 54 -5.12 0.12 -8.98
N ALA A 55 -4.48 -0.42 -7.94
CA ALA A 55 -5.11 -1.47 -7.14
C ALA A 55 -6.32 -0.94 -6.38
N ASN A 56 -7.29 -1.80 -6.15
CA ASN A 56 -8.43 -1.48 -5.31
C ASN A 56 -8.14 -1.94 -3.89
N LEU A 57 -7.79 -0.97 -3.04
CA LEU A 57 -7.50 -1.20 -1.62
C LEU A 57 -8.56 -0.57 -0.73
N ARG A 58 -9.73 -0.32 -1.28
CA ARG A 58 -10.81 0.30 -0.51
C ARG A 58 -11.11 -0.52 0.73
N GLY A 59 -11.11 0.16 1.88
CA GLY A 59 -11.44 -0.49 3.14
C GLY A 59 -10.42 -1.50 3.65
N ALA A 60 -9.26 -1.63 2.98
CA ALA A 60 -8.25 -2.59 3.39
C ALA A 60 -7.59 -2.17 4.72
N ASN A 61 -7.23 -3.14 5.51
CA ASN A 61 -6.48 -2.90 6.74
C ASN A 61 -5.00 -3.06 6.43
N LEU A 62 -4.31 -1.93 6.34
CA LEU A 62 -2.89 -1.86 6.05
C LEU A 62 -2.10 -1.29 7.22
N ARG A 63 -2.65 -1.40 8.43
CA ARG A 63 -1.98 -0.88 9.61
C ARG A 63 -0.60 -1.49 9.77
N GLY A 64 0.38 -0.63 10.00
CA GLY A 64 1.74 -1.09 10.25
C GLY A 64 2.42 -1.77 9.08
N CYS A 65 1.85 -1.69 7.89
CA CYS A 65 2.50 -2.26 6.71
C CYS A 65 3.70 -1.44 6.30
N ASP A 66 4.68 -2.10 5.73
CA ASP A 66 5.79 -1.42 5.09
C ASP A 66 5.44 -1.23 3.62
N LEU A 67 5.17 0.01 3.24
CA LEU A 67 4.87 0.38 1.86
C LEU A 67 5.96 1.30 1.30
N SER A 68 7.14 1.24 1.89
CA SER A 68 8.25 2.06 1.43
C SER A 68 8.60 1.73 -0.01
N TYR A 69 8.77 2.76 -0.81
CA TYR A 69 9.08 2.64 -2.24
C TYR A 69 8.01 1.93 -3.06
N ALA A 70 6.82 1.71 -2.50
CA ALA A 70 5.73 1.09 -3.25
C ALA A 70 5.12 2.09 -4.22
N ASP A 71 4.61 1.57 -5.32
CA ASP A 71 3.86 2.36 -6.27
C ASP A 71 2.37 2.19 -5.99
N LEU A 72 1.76 3.23 -5.42
CA LEU A 72 0.34 3.29 -5.12
C LEU A 72 -0.36 4.34 -5.98
N SER A 73 0.27 4.70 -7.10
CA SER A 73 -0.32 5.72 -7.96
C SER A 73 -1.68 5.25 -8.47
N GLU A 74 -2.65 6.16 -8.42
CA GLU A 74 -4.03 5.91 -8.85
C GLU A 74 -4.72 4.77 -8.10
N ALA A 75 -4.15 4.30 -7.00
CA ALA A 75 -4.80 3.27 -6.19
C ALA A 75 -6.04 3.83 -5.49
N ASN A 76 -7.02 2.98 -5.28
CA ASN A 76 -8.19 3.36 -4.50
C ASN A 76 -7.95 2.95 -3.05
N LEU A 77 -7.64 3.95 -2.22
CA LEU A 77 -7.41 3.75 -0.78
C LEU A 77 -8.55 4.31 0.06
N GLN A 78 -9.70 4.53 -0.57
CA GLN A 78 -10.86 5.07 0.14
C GLN A 78 -11.17 4.21 1.37
N ASP A 79 -11.26 4.85 2.52
CA ASP A 79 -11.59 4.21 3.79
C ASP A 79 -10.59 3.15 4.24
N ALA A 80 -9.41 3.08 3.63
CA ALA A 80 -8.37 2.16 4.06
C ALA A 80 -7.72 2.64 5.35
N ASP A 81 -7.15 1.72 6.10
CA ASP A 81 -6.48 2.03 7.36
C ASP A 81 -4.98 1.89 7.17
N LEU A 82 -4.29 3.03 7.11
CA LEU A 82 -2.84 3.10 6.96
C LEU A 82 -2.16 3.60 8.22
N ARG A 83 -2.82 3.50 9.37
CA ARG A 83 -2.23 4.00 10.60
C ARG A 83 -0.93 3.26 10.91
N GLY A 84 0.11 4.02 11.19
CA GLY A 84 1.41 3.45 11.53
C GLY A 84 2.13 2.76 10.37
N ALA A 85 1.64 2.88 9.15
CA ALA A 85 2.32 2.31 7.99
C ALA A 85 3.59 3.10 7.67
N MET A 86 4.55 2.46 7.03
CA MET A 86 5.73 3.15 6.51
C MET A 86 5.50 3.47 5.05
N LEU A 87 5.62 4.75 4.72
CA LEU A 87 5.38 5.26 3.37
C LEU A 87 6.60 5.99 2.81
N PHE A 88 7.78 5.64 3.28
CA PHE A 88 8.99 6.33 2.83
C PHE A 88 9.16 6.18 1.32
N SER A 89 9.25 7.31 0.62
CA SER A 89 9.42 7.34 -0.84
C SER A 89 8.33 6.59 -1.61
N ALA A 90 7.18 6.40 -1.01
CA ALA A 90 6.04 5.78 -1.71
C ALA A 90 5.42 6.77 -2.68
N ASN A 91 4.89 6.25 -3.77
CA ASN A 91 4.21 7.06 -4.78
C ASN A 91 2.70 6.92 -4.62
N LEU A 92 2.06 7.98 -4.12
CA LEU A 92 0.60 8.03 -3.94
C LEU A 92 -0.03 9.04 -4.88
N ARG A 93 0.65 9.38 -5.98
CA ARG A 93 0.09 10.35 -6.92
C ARG A 93 -1.25 9.86 -7.44
N GLN A 94 -2.23 10.75 -7.39
CA GLN A 94 -3.58 10.50 -7.88
C GLN A 94 -4.30 9.35 -7.17
N ALA A 95 -3.78 8.88 -6.05
CA ALA A 95 -4.51 7.90 -5.24
C ALA A 95 -5.75 8.55 -4.64
N ASN A 96 -6.80 7.75 -4.46
CA ASN A 96 -8.00 8.21 -3.76
C ASN A 96 -7.80 7.97 -2.26
N LEU A 97 -7.60 9.07 -1.52
CA LEU A 97 -7.36 9.01 -0.08
C LEU A 97 -8.56 9.47 0.73
N GLN A 98 -9.75 9.47 0.14
CA GLN A 98 -10.95 9.89 0.86
C GLN A 98 -11.24 8.91 1.99
N GLY A 99 -11.29 9.43 3.22
CA GLY A 99 -11.56 8.59 4.38
C GLY A 99 -10.40 7.69 4.82
N THR A 100 -9.26 7.78 4.16
CA THR A 100 -8.08 7.00 4.54
C THR A 100 -7.55 7.47 5.88
N GLN A 101 -7.26 6.54 6.78
CA GLN A 101 -6.66 6.85 8.06
C GLN A 101 -5.15 6.76 7.94
N LEU A 102 -4.46 7.84 8.29
CA LEU A 102 -3.02 7.96 8.11
C LEU A 102 -2.30 8.37 9.40
N GLU A 103 -2.99 8.39 10.52
CA GLU A 103 -2.37 8.81 11.77
C GLU A 103 -1.12 7.98 12.05
N LYS A 104 -0.03 8.68 12.35
CA LYS A 104 1.26 8.06 12.69
C LYS A 104 1.89 7.26 11.55
N ALA A 105 1.38 7.38 10.33
CA ALA A 105 2.10 6.82 9.18
C ALA A 105 3.42 7.60 9.02
N ASP A 106 4.49 6.89 8.71
CA ASP A 106 5.81 7.49 8.56
C ASP A 106 6.06 7.84 7.10
N CYS A 107 6.38 9.10 6.87
CA CYS A 107 6.62 9.63 5.53
C CYS A 107 7.95 10.36 5.50
N ASP A 108 8.45 10.64 4.29
CA ASP A 108 9.65 11.44 4.11
C ASP A 108 9.40 12.45 2.98
N PRO A 109 10.37 13.34 2.70
CA PRO A 109 10.17 14.34 1.63
C PRO A 109 9.96 13.73 0.24
N ASN A 110 10.28 12.45 0.06
CA ASN A 110 10.10 11.78 -1.22
C ASN A 110 8.79 10.98 -1.30
N THR A 111 7.98 11.02 -0.25
CA THR A 111 6.63 10.47 -0.33
C THR A 111 5.78 11.44 -1.15
N HIS A 112 5.17 10.95 -2.22
CA HIS A 112 4.38 11.80 -3.11
C HIS A 112 2.90 11.56 -2.91
N PHE A 113 2.23 12.55 -2.34
CA PHE A 113 0.79 12.53 -2.12
C PHE A 113 0.05 13.14 -3.31
N PRO A 114 -1.25 12.91 -3.43
CA PRO A 114 -2.05 13.61 -4.45
C PRO A 114 -1.97 15.13 -4.27
N PRO A 115 -2.19 15.90 -5.34
CA PRO A 115 -2.22 17.36 -5.24
C PRO A 115 -3.21 17.81 -4.16
N ASN A 116 -2.84 18.84 -3.43
CA ASN A 116 -3.71 19.48 -2.43
C ASN A 116 -4.04 18.58 -1.22
N PHE A 117 -3.39 17.44 -1.09
CA PHE A 117 -3.57 16.61 0.11
C PHE A 117 -2.70 17.13 1.24
N ASP A 118 -3.31 17.38 2.38
CA ASP A 118 -2.60 17.88 3.55
C ASP A 118 -2.19 16.71 4.45
N ALA A 119 -0.99 16.21 4.22
CA ALA A 119 -0.49 15.04 4.95
C ALA A 119 -0.30 15.34 6.43
N ILE A 120 0.16 16.57 6.74
CA ILE A 120 0.37 16.95 8.14
C ILE A 120 -0.95 16.95 8.90
N ALA A 121 -2.01 17.52 8.28
CA ALA A 121 -3.32 17.52 8.92
C ALA A 121 -3.85 16.10 9.08
N ALA A 122 -3.43 15.17 8.23
CA ALA A 122 -3.84 13.77 8.33
C ALA A 122 -3.11 13.02 9.43
N GLY A 123 -2.12 13.63 10.07
CA GLY A 123 -1.46 13.04 11.23
C GLY A 123 -0.23 12.22 10.94
N VAL A 124 0.34 12.35 9.75
CA VAL A 124 1.55 11.60 9.41
C VAL A 124 2.75 12.12 10.20
N ASN A 125 3.71 11.25 10.40
CA ASN A 125 5.02 11.62 10.94
C ASN A 125 5.94 11.88 9.75
N MET A 126 6.36 13.12 9.58
CA MET A 126 7.25 13.47 8.49
C MET A 126 8.67 13.44 8.99
N SER A 127 9.48 12.52 8.45
CA SER A 127 10.88 12.47 8.85
C SER A 127 11.61 13.67 8.30
N LYS A 128 12.59 14.15 9.06
CA LYS A 128 13.41 15.24 8.60
C LYS A 128 14.55 14.69 7.78
N GLN A 129 14.82 15.35 6.66
CA GLN A 129 15.97 14.97 5.87
C GLN A 129 17.23 15.38 6.61
N LEU A 130 18.14 14.45 6.78
CA LEU A 130 19.44 14.76 7.36
C LEU A 130 20.27 15.50 6.34
N VAL A 131 20.96 16.52 6.79
CA VAL A 131 21.76 17.35 5.92
C VAL A 131 23.22 17.02 6.12
#